data_a188d0917b7ffdf9aa9eaaad8f9e328c
#
_entry.id   a188d0917b7ffdf9aa9eaaad8f9e328c
#
_cell.length_a   1.000
_cell.length_b   1.000
_cell.length_c   1.000
_cell.angle_alpha   90.00
_cell.angle_beta   90.00
_cell.angle_gamma   90.00
#
_symmetry.space_group_name_H-M   'P 1'
#
loop_
_entity.id
_entity.type
_entity.pdbx_description
1 polymer ?
#
loop_
_entity_poly.entity_id
_entity_poly.type
_entity_poly.pdbx_seq_one_letter_code
_entity_poly.pdbx_strand_id
1 'polypeptide(L)'
;MKLIYLFSVLGLLYACNTTHKLNDNVIDENIEFAYKQIGNEIQAIEKSGKFMNPVTLGKDGRTYYCKYTDWRSGFFPGSIWYLYELSGDPKLLPVAQKYTQALKEAQYLTWHHDIGFIINNSYGNGYRLTGDTTYRSVILQAAKS
;
A
#
# COMPACT_ATOMS: atom_id res chain seq x y z
N MET A 1 -11.84 -32.96 -47.32
CA MET A 1 -11.94 -31.56 -46.83
C MET A 1 -12.43 -31.38 -45.35
N LYS A 2 -12.97 -32.42 -44.70
CA LYS A 2 -13.47 -32.27 -43.29
C LYS A 2 -12.41 -32.49 -42.19
N LEU A 3 -11.24 -33.06 -42.49
CA LEU A 3 -10.21 -33.35 -41.52
C LEU A 3 -9.29 -32.18 -41.18
N ILE A 4 -9.19 -31.21 -42.08
CA ILE A 4 -8.31 -30.03 -41.89
C ILE A 4 -8.90 -29.02 -40.88
N TYR A 5 -10.23 -28.92 -40.80
CA TYR A 5 -10.88 -28.03 -39.85
C TYR A 5 -10.83 -28.51 -38.38
N LEU A 6 -10.65 -29.81 -38.15
CA LEU A 6 -10.56 -30.38 -36.77
C LEU A 6 -9.21 -30.06 -36.15
N PHE A 7 -8.13 -30.00 -36.92
CA PHE A 7 -6.81 -29.63 -36.40
C PHE A 7 -6.65 -28.15 -36.05
N SER A 8 -7.34 -27.26 -36.81
CA SER A 8 -7.28 -25.83 -36.54
C SER A 8 -8.06 -25.43 -35.28
N VAL A 9 -9.12 -26.14 -34.95
CA VAL A 9 -9.91 -25.88 -33.70
C VAL A 9 -9.17 -26.40 -32.46
N LEU A 10 -8.46 -27.53 -32.57
CA LEU A 10 -7.63 -28.05 -31.46
C LEU A 10 -6.43 -27.14 -31.13
N GLY A 11 -5.84 -26.52 -32.15
CA GLY A 11 -4.73 -25.56 -31.97
C GLY A 11 -5.12 -24.28 -31.25
N LEU A 12 -6.37 -23.81 -31.42
CA LEU A 12 -6.89 -22.63 -30.75
C LEU A 12 -7.23 -22.85 -29.26
N LEU A 13 -7.53 -24.09 -28.88
CA LEU A 13 -7.78 -24.43 -27.47
C LEU A 13 -6.50 -24.56 -26.64
N TYR A 14 -5.36 -24.81 -27.27
CA TYR A 14 -4.06 -24.90 -26.59
C TYR A 14 -3.43 -23.51 -26.32
N ALA A 15 -3.81 -22.48 -27.06
CA ALA A 15 -3.24 -21.14 -26.93
C ALA A 15 -3.78 -20.36 -25.70
N CYS A 16 -4.86 -20.84 -25.03
CA CYS A 16 -5.49 -20.17 -23.90
C CYS A 16 -5.04 -20.66 -22.52
N ASN A 17 -4.08 -21.60 -22.42
CA ASN A 17 -3.69 -22.21 -21.15
C ASN A 17 -2.25 -21.91 -20.70
N THR A 18 -1.64 -20.84 -21.19
CA THR A 18 -0.47 -20.29 -20.51
C THR A 18 -0.93 -19.39 -19.37
N THR A 19 -1.42 -19.99 -18.29
CA THR A 19 -1.35 -19.33 -16.98
C THR A 19 0.14 -19.14 -16.72
N HIS A 20 0.63 -17.92 -16.87
CA HIS A 20 1.88 -17.50 -16.25
C HIS A 20 1.69 -17.73 -14.75
N LYS A 21 2.14 -18.87 -14.21
CA LYS A 21 2.40 -18.98 -12.79
C LYS A 21 3.43 -17.90 -12.49
N LEU A 22 2.98 -16.84 -11.85
CA LEU A 22 3.89 -15.92 -11.19
C LEU A 22 4.80 -16.81 -10.35
N ASN A 23 6.09 -16.76 -10.60
CA ASN A 23 7.05 -17.55 -9.85
C ASN A 23 6.99 -17.03 -8.41
N ASP A 24 6.62 -17.89 -7.47
CA ASP A 24 6.48 -17.50 -6.05
C ASP A 24 7.75 -16.80 -5.54
N ASN A 25 8.92 -17.17 -6.04
CA ASN A 25 10.20 -16.51 -5.77
C ASN A 25 10.20 -15.01 -6.13
N VAL A 26 9.55 -14.61 -7.24
CA VAL A 26 9.51 -13.19 -7.63
C VAL A 26 8.67 -12.38 -6.66
N ILE A 27 7.61 -12.97 -6.11
CA ILE A 27 6.76 -12.31 -5.11
C ILE A 27 7.56 -12.10 -3.83
N ASP A 28 8.21 -13.14 -3.33
CA ASP A 28 9.00 -13.11 -2.10
C ASP A 28 10.18 -12.13 -2.22
N GLU A 29 10.91 -12.14 -3.34
CA GLU A 29 12.00 -11.20 -3.61
C GLU A 29 11.52 -9.74 -3.60
N ASN A 30 10.34 -9.46 -4.17
CA ASN A 30 9.77 -8.11 -4.16
C ASN A 30 9.29 -7.68 -2.77
N ILE A 31 8.72 -8.60 -1.98
CA ILE A 31 8.34 -8.32 -0.59
C ILE A 31 9.59 -8.00 0.25
N GLU A 32 10.65 -8.79 0.12
CA GLU A 32 11.92 -8.55 0.82
C GLU A 32 12.55 -7.21 0.41
N PHE A 33 12.55 -6.92 -0.89
CA PHE A 33 13.02 -5.63 -1.40
C PHE A 33 12.23 -4.47 -0.83
N ALA A 34 10.89 -4.53 -0.86
CA ALA A 34 10.01 -3.50 -0.31
C ALA A 34 10.21 -3.32 1.20
N TYR A 35 10.36 -4.41 1.94
CA TYR A 35 10.65 -4.40 3.37
C TYR A 35 11.94 -3.63 3.68
N LYS A 36 13.01 -3.91 2.92
CA LYS A 36 14.29 -3.23 3.06
C LYS A 36 14.19 -1.73 2.74
N GLN A 37 13.50 -1.38 1.65
CA GLN A 37 13.34 0.02 1.24
C GLN A 37 12.53 0.83 2.27
N ILE A 38 11.42 0.30 2.74
CA ILE A 38 10.59 0.94 3.77
C ILE A 38 11.35 1.06 5.08
N GLY A 39 12.11 0.04 5.47
CA GLY A 39 12.96 0.08 6.66
C GLY A 39 14.03 1.18 6.58
N ASN A 40 14.68 1.34 5.44
CA ASN A 40 15.66 2.41 5.21
C ASN A 40 15.01 3.80 5.31
N GLU A 41 13.82 3.96 4.73
CA GLU A 41 13.10 5.24 4.77
C GLU A 41 12.64 5.60 6.18
N ILE A 42 12.13 4.63 6.96
CA ILE A 42 11.78 4.82 8.36
C ILE A 42 12.99 5.31 9.17
N GLN A 43 14.16 4.68 9.00
CA GLN A 43 15.38 5.08 9.67
C GLN A 43 15.84 6.50 9.26
N ALA A 44 15.69 6.87 7.99
CA ALA A 44 16.01 8.21 7.50
C ALA A 44 15.10 9.26 8.13
N ILE A 45 13.81 8.98 8.22
CA ILE A 45 12.81 9.85 8.88
C ILE A 45 13.14 10.00 10.37
N GLU A 46 13.43 8.92 11.07
CA GLU A 46 13.77 8.95 12.49
C GLU A 46 15.05 9.75 12.77
N LYS A 47 16.08 9.58 11.95
CA LYS A 47 17.31 10.38 12.04
C LYS A 47 17.10 11.86 11.81
N SER A 48 16.12 12.23 10.99
CA SER A 48 15.79 13.64 10.73
C SER A 48 15.18 14.35 11.94
N GLY A 49 14.67 13.62 12.93
CA GLY A 49 13.93 14.14 14.08
C GLY A 49 12.57 14.73 13.73
N LYS A 50 12.10 14.57 12.49
CA LYS A 50 10.82 15.06 12.00
C LYS A 50 9.94 13.88 11.59
N PHE A 51 8.63 14.00 11.85
CA PHE A 51 7.67 13.04 11.34
C PHE A 51 7.22 13.49 9.95
N MET A 52 7.46 12.65 8.95
CA MET A 52 7.24 12.99 7.55
C MET A 52 6.61 11.82 6.78
N ASN A 53 5.82 12.12 5.74
CA ASN A 53 5.26 11.13 4.83
C ASN A 53 6.04 11.21 3.50
N PRO A 54 6.84 10.19 3.14
CA PRO A 54 7.58 10.17 1.88
C PRO A 54 6.61 10.04 0.70
N VAL A 55 6.92 10.71 -0.41
CA VAL A 55 6.05 10.79 -1.58
C VAL A 55 6.74 10.32 -2.84
N THR A 56 7.96 10.78 -3.08
CA THR A 56 8.68 10.49 -4.30
C THR A 56 10.17 10.73 -4.13
N LEU A 57 10.95 10.15 -5.04
CA LEU A 57 12.37 10.38 -5.15
C LEU A 57 12.63 11.46 -6.20
N GLY A 58 13.39 12.47 -5.84
CA GLY A 58 13.82 13.51 -6.77
C GLY A 58 14.93 13.02 -7.71
N LYS A 59 15.18 13.79 -8.78
CA LYS A 59 16.29 13.52 -9.70
C LYS A 59 17.66 13.58 -9.03
N ASP A 60 17.76 14.27 -7.90
CA ASP A 60 18.94 14.37 -7.06
C ASP A 60 19.10 13.24 -6.02
N GLY A 61 18.20 12.24 -6.09
CA GLY A 61 18.21 11.09 -5.18
C GLY A 61 17.64 11.39 -3.78
N ARG A 62 17.09 12.58 -3.53
CA ARG A 62 16.50 12.92 -2.23
C ARG A 62 15.03 12.52 -2.19
N THR A 63 14.58 12.03 -1.03
CA THR A 63 13.17 11.80 -0.78
C THR A 63 12.45 13.12 -0.55
N TYR A 64 11.33 13.31 -1.25
CA TYR A 64 10.39 14.41 -1.01
C TYR A 64 9.28 13.94 -0.10
N TYR A 65 8.87 14.81 0.82
CA TYR A 65 7.89 14.53 1.86
C TYR A 65 6.68 15.43 1.74
N CYS A 66 5.53 14.96 2.19
CA CYS A 66 4.30 15.73 2.21
C CYS A 66 3.68 15.82 3.61
N LYS A 67 2.77 16.78 3.77
CA LYS A 67 1.95 16.93 4.96
C LYS A 67 0.78 15.93 4.92
N TYR A 68 0.13 15.71 6.07
CA TYR A 68 -1.08 14.87 6.17
C TYR A 68 -2.24 15.35 5.29
N THR A 69 -2.23 16.60 4.84
CA THR A 69 -3.22 17.18 3.94
C THR A 69 -3.01 16.87 2.46
N ASP A 70 -1.92 16.22 2.11
CA ASP A 70 -1.66 15.77 0.74
C ASP A 70 -2.30 14.39 0.52
N TRP A 71 -3.00 14.20 -0.59
CA TRP A 71 -3.68 12.94 -0.91
C TRP A 71 -2.76 11.71 -0.90
N ARG A 72 -1.46 11.92 -1.14
CA ARG A 72 -0.45 10.85 -1.15
C ARG A 72 -0.01 10.40 0.24
N SER A 73 -0.33 11.17 1.27
CA SER A 73 0.15 10.89 2.64
C SER A 73 -0.28 9.53 3.20
N GLY A 74 -1.41 8.99 2.70
CA GLY A 74 -1.93 7.70 3.11
C GLY A 74 -1.18 6.49 2.54
N PHE A 75 -0.40 6.66 1.45
CA PHE A 75 0.24 5.52 0.78
C PHE A 75 1.41 4.93 1.57
N PHE A 76 2.19 5.76 2.27
CA PHE A 76 3.29 5.24 3.06
C PHE A 76 2.81 4.34 4.21
N PRO A 77 1.90 4.76 5.11
CA PRO A 77 1.31 3.85 6.08
C PRO A 77 0.59 2.67 5.44
N GLY A 78 -0.08 2.87 4.30
CA GLY A 78 -0.70 1.78 3.54
C GLY A 78 0.30 0.72 3.12
N SER A 79 1.46 1.12 2.62
CA SER A 79 2.54 0.18 2.25
C SER A 79 3.08 -0.57 3.46
N ILE A 80 3.19 0.07 4.63
CA ILE A 80 3.62 -0.61 5.87
C ILE A 80 2.57 -1.64 6.31
N TRP A 81 1.27 -1.32 6.20
CA TRP A 81 0.19 -2.27 6.48
C TRP A 81 0.22 -3.49 5.56
N TYR A 82 0.45 -3.30 4.25
CA TYR A 82 0.59 -4.42 3.33
C TYR A 82 1.83 -5.26 3.62
N LEU A 83 2.96 -4.65 3.96
CA LEU A 83 4.14 -5.41 4.38
C LEU A 83 3.91 -6.20 5.66
N TYR A 84 3.18 -5.61 6.64
CA TYR A 84 2.78 -6.34 7.84
C TYR A 84 1.95 -7.58 7.49
N GLU A 85 0.96 -7.44 6.60
CA GLU A 85 0.11 -8.54 6.14
C GLU A 85 0.92 -9.63 5.41
N LEU A 86 1.79 -9.22 4.49
CA LEU A 86 2.52 -10.13 3.59
C LEU A 86 3.70 -10.83 4.29
N SER A 87 4.41 -10.12 5.16
CA SER A 87 5.59 -10.67 5.87
C SER A 87 5.24 -11.39 7.17
N GLY A 88 4.10 -11.04 7.79
CA GLY A 88 3.74 -11.50 9.13
C GLY A 88 4.65 -10.97 10.24
N ASP A 89 5.54 -9.99 9.97
CA ASP A 89 6.45 -9.46 10.99
C ASP A 89 5.73 -8.55 11.97
N PRO A 90 5.59 -8.96 13.26
CA PRO A 90 4.87 -8.18 14.26
C PRO A 90 5.54 -6.83 14.57
N LYS A 91 6.81 -6.64 14.22
CA LYS A 91 7.51 -5.36 14.42
C LYS A 91 6.94 -4.23 13.54
N LEU A 92 6.30 -4.56 12.42
CA LEU A 92 5.68 -3.57 11.54
C LEU A 92 4.37 -3.03 12.11
N LEU A 93 3.68 -3.77 12.97
CA LEU A 93 2.39 -3.35 13.53
C LEU A 93 2.47 -1.99 14.25
N PRO A 94 3.33 -1.77 15.24
CA PRO A 94 3.41 -0.48 15.93
C PRO A 94 3.88 0.65 14.98
N VAL A 95 4.68 0.34 13.97
CA VAL A 95 5.11 1.31 12.98
C VAL A 95 3.94 1.75 12.09
N ALA A 96 3.18 0.81 11.56
CA ALA A 96 1.97 1.09 10.77
C ALA A 96 0.96 1.92 11.57
N GLN A 97 0.75 1.57 12.83
CA GLN A 97 -0.12 2.31 13.75
C GLN A 97 0.35 3.76 13.96
N LYS A 98 1.65 3.96 14.21
CA LYS A 98 2.26 5.28 14.40
C LYS A 98 2.04 6.20 13.19
N TYR A 99 2.33 5.70 11.97
CA TYR A 99 2.15 6.47 10.74
C TYR A 99 0.68 6.69 10.38
N THR A 100 -0.20 5.73 10.67
CA THR A 100 -1.65 5.89 10.51
C THR A 100 -2.18 6.97 11.45
N GLN A 101 -1.83 6.92 12.74
CA GLN A 101 -2.30 7.88 13.74
C GLN A 101 -1.92 9.32 13.42
N ALA A 102 -0.79 9.54 12.77
CA ALA A 102 -0.34 10.87 12.35
C ALA A 102 -1.25 11.53 11.29
N LEU A 103 -2.09 10.74 10.63
CA LEU A 103 -3.05 11.23 9.63
C LEU A 103 -4.44 11.48 10.23
N LYS A 104 -4.62 11.40 11.54
CA LYS A 104 -5.93 11.49 12.20
C LYS A 104 -6.71 12.75 11.82
N GLU A 105 -6.03 13.88 11.75
CA GLU A 105 -6.68 15.17 11.45
C GLU A 105 -7.18 15.26 10.00
N ALA A 106 -6.72 14.37 9.11
CA ALA A 106 -7.21 14.33 7.75
C ALA A 106 -8.70 14.01 7.65
N GLN A 107 -9.29 13.36 8.66
CA GLN A 107 -10.73 13.05 8.71
C GLN A 107 -11.64 14.29 8.65
N TYR A 108 -11.10 15.48 8.88
CA TYR A 108 -11.86 16.74 8.90
C TYR A 108 -11.61 17.62 7.66
N LEU A 109 -10.91 17.13 6.64
CA LEU A 109 -10.61 17.87 5.42
C LEU A 109 -11.84 17.92 4.50
N THR A 110 -12.64 18.98 4.57
CA THR A 110 -13.88 19.16 3.80
C THR A 110 -13.67 19.66 2.37
N TRP A 111 -12.48 20.16 2.07
CA TRP A 111 -12.11 20.74 0.78
C TRP A 111 -11.38 19.78 -0.16
N HIS A 112 -11.09 18.57 0.31
CA HIS A 112 -10.20 17.62 -0.35
C HIS A 112 -10.99 16.41 -0.89
N HIS A 113 -11.19 16.34 -2.23
CA HIS A 113 -11.93 15.25 -2.85
C HIS A 113 -11.23 13.87 -2.78
N ASP A 114 -9.92 13.85 -2.55
CA ASP A 114 -9.11 12.62 -2.48
C ASP A 114 -8.89 12.09 -1.05
N ILE A 115 -9.67 12.53 -0.08
CA ILE A 115 -9.54 12.10 1.33
C ILE A 115 -9.59 10.57 1.48
N GLY A 116 -10.28 9.88 0.59
CA GLY A 116 -10.35 8.43 0.55
C GLY A 116 -8.97 7.78 0.39
N PHE A 117 -8.06 8.38 -0.37
CA PHE A 117 -6.68 7.88 -0.51
C PHE A 117 -5.89 8.00 0.78
N ILE A 118 -6.12 9.05 1.56
CA ILE A 118 -5.46 9.23 2.85
C ILE A 118 -5.99 8.22 3.85
N ILE A 119 -7.30 8.19 4.04
CA ILE A 119 -7.95 7.46 5.14
C ILE A 119 -8.07 5.97 4.84
N ASN A 120 -8.47 5.57 3.62
CA ASN A 120 -8.66 4.16 3.33
C ASN A 120 -7.35 3.38 3.27
N ASN A 121 -6.29 3.98 2.71
CA ASN A 121 -4.98 3.32 2.68
C ASN A 121 -4.35 3.18 4.07
N SER A 122 -4.62 4.10 4.99
CA SER A 122 -4.10 4.08 6.36
C SER A 122 -5.06 3.41 7.35
N TYR A 123 -6.11 4.12 7.74
CA TYR A 123 -7.11 3.66 8.72
C TYR A 123 -7.93 2.46 8.21
N GLY A 124 -8.24 2.41 6.91
CA GLY A 124 -8.96 1.30 6.29
C GLY A 124 -8.20 -0.02 6.41
N ASN A 125 -6.91 -0.01 6.07
CA ASN A 125 -6.06 -1.19 6.25
C ASN A 125 -5.85 -1.53 7.73
N GLY A 126 -5.66 -0.52 8.59
CA GLY A 126 -5.57 -0.73 10.04
C GLY A 126 -6.80 -1.43 10.60
N TYR A 127 -8.00 -0.95 10.24
CA TYR A 127 -9.25 -1.59 10.67
C TYR A 127 -9.40 -3.01 10.13
N ARG A 128 -9.11 -3.22 8.84
CA ARG A 128 -9.20 -4.53 8.18
C ARG A 128 -8.31 -5.57 8.85
N LEU A 129 -7.09 -5.20 9.22
CA LEU A 129 -6.08 -6.13 9.71
C LEU A 129 -6.12 -6.35 11.24
N THR A 130 -6.62 -5.36 11.99
CA THR A 130 -6.62 -5.43 13.46
C THR A 130 -8.01 -5.59 14.08
N GLY A 131 -9.08 -5.23 13.36
CA GLY A 131 -10.43 -5.16 13.92
C GLY A 131 -10.64 -4.01 14.92
N ASP A 132 -9.65 -3.13 15.11
CA ASP A 132 -9.74 -2.01 16.06
C ASP A 132 -10.81 -1.01 15.63
N THR A 133 -11.88 -0.94 16.40
CA THR A 133 -13.05 -0.10 16.13
C THR A 133 -12.77 1.40 16.22
N THR A 134 -11.66 1.81 16.82
CA THR A 134 -11.26 3.23 16.84
C THR A 134 -10.94 3.75 15.43
N TYR A 135 -10.38 2.90 14.57
CA TYR A 135 -10.15 3.22 13.16
C TYR A 135 -11.46 3.43 12.39
N ARG A 136 -12.47 2.61 12.68
CA ARG A 136 -13.81 2.75 12.07
C ARG A 136 -14.41 4.13 12.31
N SER A 137 -14.23 4.69 13.49
CA SER A 137 -14.74 6.03 13.84
C SER A 137 -14.13 7.12 12.95
N VAL A 138 -12.82 7.04 12.70
CA VAL A 138 -12.10 7.97 11.80
C VAL A 138 -12.58 7.83 10.36
N ILE A 139 -12.76 6.59 9.87
CA ILE A 139 -13.26 6.32 8.52
C ILE A 139 -14.66 6.91 8.33
N LEU A 140 -15.56 6.71 9.29
CA LEU A 140 -16.94 7.22 9.23
C LEU A 140 -16.98 8.76 9.31
N GLN A 141 -16.07 9.38 10.09
CA GLN A 141 -15.96 10.84 10.13
C GLN A 141 -15.48 11.39 8.78
N ALA A 142 -14.43 10.80 8.21
CA ALA A 142 -13.92 11.22 6.90
C ALA A 142 -14.95 11.08 5.76
N ALA A 143 -15.80 10.07 5.83
CA ALA A 143 -16.87 9.87 4.85
C ALA A 143 -18.00 10.91 4.94
N LYS A 144 -18.05 11.71 6.02
CA LYS A 144 -19.02 12.80 6.21
C LYS A 144 -18.43 14.18 5.87
N SER A 145 -17.10 14.26 5.74
CA SER A 145 -16.40 15.49 5.41
C SER A 145 -16.41 15.75 3.91
#